data_9ed70f2d6cc6fb65206fc22fd7c35e99
#
_entry.id   9ed70f2d6cc6fb65206fc22fd7c35e99
#
_cell.length_a   1.000
_cell.length_b   1.000
_cell.length_c   1.000
_cell.angle_alpha   90.00
_cell.angle_beta   90.00
_cell.angle_gamma   90.00
#
_symmetry.space_group_name_H-M   'P 1'
#
loop_
_entity.id
_entity.type
_entity.pdbx_description
1 polymer ?
#
loop_
_entity_poly.entity_id
_entity_poly.type
_entity_poly.pdbx_seq_one_letter_code
_entity_poly.pdbx_strand_id
1 'polypeptide(L)'
;MKCYVDLHLHTALSPCADDDMTPNNIVNMSVLKGLDIIAVTDHNTTGNCEATVKCGERSGLLVVPGMELETQEEVHVLCLLPDMEHARLLAAYVNNAHPGGENREDLLGRQLLFDEQDRITGQERRLLLTAVQISLQETVRLV
;
A
#
# COMPACT_ATOMS: atom_id res chain seq x y z
N MET A 1 6.59 13.16 -24.83
CA MET A 1 6.99 13.34 -23.41
C MET A 1 7.39 11.98 -22.88
N LYS A 2 8.47 11.87 -22.11
CA LYS A 2 8.90 10.61 -21.47
C LYS A 2 8.60 10.71 -19.98
N CYS A 3 7.95 9.71 -19.42
CA CYS A 3 7.56 9.65 -18.02
C CYS A 3 8.22 8.43 -17.37
N TYR A 4 8.83 8.61 -16.20
CA TYR A 4 9.46 7.53 -15.44
C TYR A 4 8.54 7.16 -14.28
N VAL A 5 8.20 5.89 -14.17
CA VAL A 5 7.22 5.42 -13.20
C VAL A 5 7.70 4.19 -12.43
N ASP A 6 7.28 4.07 -11.18
CA ASP A 6 7.34 2.84 -10.39
C ASP A 6 5.96 2.61 -9.75
N LEU A 7 5.26 1.58 -10.21
CA LEU A 7 3.88 1.32 -9.82
C LEU A 7 3.72 0.16 -8.83
N HIS A 8 4.82 -0.27 -8.20
CA HIS A 8 4.81 -1.36 -7.23
C HIS A 8 5.76 -1.06 -6.06
N LEU A 9 5.30 -0.28 -5.09
CA LEU A 9 6.08 0.07 -3.91
C LEU A 9 5.33 -0.31 -2.63
N HIS A 10 6.07 -0.87 -1.68
CA HIS A 10 5.60 -1.18 -0.34
C HIS A 10 6.13 -0.17 0.66
N THR A 11 5.27 0.25 1.59
CA THR A 11 5.67 1.02 2.76
C THR A 11 6.03 0.06 3.92
N ALA A 12 6.49 0.60 5.04
CA ALA A 12 6.71 -0.18 6.26
C ALA A 12 5.42 -0.77 6.87
N LEU A 13 4.29 -0.65 6.19
CA LEU A 13 3.04 -1.34 6.52
C LEU A 13 3.04 -2.79 6.01
N SER A 14 3.78 -3.05 4.94
CA SER A 14 3.97 -4.43 4.44
C SER A 14 5.15 -5.08 5.15
N PRO A 15 4.98 -6.26 5.77
CA PRO A 15 6.06 -6.92 6.53
C PRO A 15 7.30 -7.27 5.69
N CYS A 16 7.17 -7.33 4.38
CA CYS A 16 8.27 -7.55 3.45
C CYS A 16 9.13 -6.30 3.18
N ALA A 17 8.68 -5.12 3.63
CA ALA A 17 9.40 -3.86 3.49
C ALA A 17 10.20 -3.55 4.77
N ASP A 18 11.18 -2.66 4.64
CA ASP A 18 11.94 -2.14 5.77
C ASP A 18 11.14 -1.09 6.54
N ASP A 19 11.39 -0.95 7.84
CA ASP A 19 10.75 0.06 8.70
C ASP A 19 11.05 1.49 8.24
N ASP A 20 12.15 1.71 7.52
CA ASP A 20 12.53 2.99 6.94
C ASP A 20 11.74 3.35 5.66
N MET A 21 10.89 2.46 5.17
CA MET A 21 9.97 2.72 4.05
C MET A 21 8.80 3.60 4.48
N THR A 22 9.12 4.79 4.98
CA THR A 22 8.15 5.80 5.43
C THR A 22 7.63 6.63 4.25
N PRO A 23 6.47 7.30 4.38
CA PRO A 23 5.91 8.14 3.33
C PRO A 23 6.88 9.18 2.76
N ASN A 24 7.59 9.94 3.62
CA ASN A 24 8.55 10.94 3.15
C ASN A 24 9.80 10.32 2.52
N ASN A 25 10.33 9.22 3.08
CA ASN A 25 11.49 8.55 2.50
C ASN A 25 11.18 8.02 1.10
N ILE A 26 10.05 7.36 0.91
CA ILE A 26 9.59 6.86 -0.39
C ILE A 26 9.52 8.01 -1.41
N VAL A 27 8.83 9.09 -1.05
CA VAL A 27 8.66 10.26 -1.94
C VAL A 27 10.01 10.92 -2.25
N ASN A 28 10.84 11.18 -1.23
CA ASN A 28 12.13 11.82 -1.41
C ASN A 28 13.08 10.99 -2.29
N MET A 29 13.13 9.67 -2.06
CA MET A 29 13.96 8.78 -2.88
C MET A 29 13.45 8.68 -4.31
N SER A 30 12.12 8.68 -4.52
CA SER A 30 11.51 8.68 -5.85
C SER A 30 11.86 9.95 -6.63
N VAL A 31 11.76 11.11 -5.99
CA VAL A 31 12.17 12.40 -6.59
C VAL A 31 13.67 12.40 -6.92
N LEU A 32 14.53 11.93 -6.01
CA LEU A 32 15.98 11.83 -6.26
C LEU A 32 16.31 10.88 -7.42
N LYS A 33 15.51 9.84 -7.64
CA LYS A 33 15.64 8.90 -8.77
C LYS A 33 15.06 9.45 -10.07
N GLY A 34 14.40 10.60 -10.03
CA GLY A 34 13.78 11.24 -11.21
C GLY A 34 12.51 10.54 -11.67
N LEU A 35 11.78 9.90 -10.74
CA LEU A 35 10.46 9.36 -11.04
C LEU A 35 9.43 10.49 -11.10
N ASP A 36 8.49 10.37 -12.03
CA ASP A 36 7.36 11.29 -12.21
C ASP A 36 6.10 10.80 -11.52
N ILE A 37 5.93 9.47 -11.48
CA ILE A 37 4.76 8.80 -10.89
C ILE A 37 5.21 7.58 -10.09
N ILE A 38 4.64 7.39 -8.91
CA ILE A 38 4.75 6.16 -8.14
C ILE A 38 3.37 5.64 -7.75
N ALA A 39 3.26 4.35 -7.42
CA ALA A 39 2.09 3.82 -6.75
C ALA A 39 2.49 3.14 -5.44
N VAL A 40 1.72 3.39 -4.39
CA VAL A 40 1.84 2.69 -3.10
C VAL A 40 0.86 1.53 -3.09
N THR A 41 1.39 0.32 -2.97
CA THR A 41 0.64 -0.92 -3.16
C THR A 41 0.97 -1.93 -2.05
N ASP A 42 0.73 -1.55 -0.80
CA ASP A 42 0.91 -2.45 0.35
C ASP A 42 -0.01 -3.68 0.25
N HIS A 43 0.40 -4.79 0.85
CA HIS A 43 -0.37 -6.03 0.85
C HIS A 43 -1.71 -5.86 1.55
N ASN A 44 -2.80 -6.10 0.83
CA ASN A 44 -4.19 -6.16 1.32
C ASN A 44 -4.64 -4.94 2.14
N THR A 45 -4.00 -3.78 1.95
CA THR A 45 -4.32 -2.55 2.68
C THR A 45 -3.94 -1.30 1.90
N THR A 46 -4.58 -0.17 2.22
CA THR A 46 -4.24 1.18 1.71
C THR A 46 -3.85 2.13 2.84
N GLY A 47 -3.46 1.57 4.00
CA GLY A 47 -3.31 2.33 5.24
C GLY A 47 -2.33 3.51 5.20
N ASN A 48 -1.23 3.40 4.44
CA ASN A 48 -0.24 4.47 4.27
C ASN A 48 -0.39 5.26 2.95
N CYS A 49 -1.38 4.95 2.10
CA CYS A 49 -1.58 5.65 0.83
C CYS A 49 -1.84 7.15 1.04
N GLU A 50 -2.74 7.52 1.97
CA GLU A 50 -3.10 8.93 2.18
C GLU A 50 -1.89 9.77 2.64
N ALA A 51 -1.10 9.26 3.57
CA ALA A 51 0.11 9.93 4.04
C ALA A 51 1.10 10.12 2.88
N THR A 52 1.32 9.08 2.05
CA THR A 52 2.25 9.14 0.93
C THR A 52 1.75 10.06 -0.19
N VAL A 53 0.45 10.07 -0.50
CA VAL A 53 -0.17 11.01 -1.46
C VAL A 53 0.09 12.45 -1.02
N LYS A 54 -0.17 12.80 0.25
CA LYS A 54 0.09 14.15 0.80
C LYS A 54 1.58 14.52 0.72
N CYS A 55 2.49 13.58 0.95
CA CYS A 55 3.93 13.81 0.78
C CYS A 55 4.28 14.10 -0.68
N GLY A 56 3.71 13.33 -1.62
CA GLY A 56 3.90 13.51 -3.06
C GLY A 56 3.41 14.87 -3.55
N GLU A 57 2.21 15.29 -3.14
CA GLU A 57 1.66 16.61 -3.47
C GLU A 57 2.59 17.76 -3.08
N ARG A 58 3.22 17.69 -1.88
CA ARG A 58 4.19 18.69 -1.43
C ARG A 58 5.48 18.71 -2.24
N SER A 59 5.84 17.57 -2.83
CA SER A 59 7.11 17.39 -3.56
C SER A 59 6.95 17.44 -5.08
N GLY A 60 5.72 17.61 -5.59
CA GLY A 60 5.42 17.61 -7.02
C GLY A 60 5.52 16.22 -7.68
N LEU A 61 5.47 15.14 -6.89
CA LEU A 61 5.45 13.75 -7.36
C LEU A 61 4.02 13.24 -7.36
N LEU A 62 3.57 12.68 -8.48
CA LEU A 62 2.26 12.01 -8.52
C LEU A 62 2.33 10.67 -7.81
N VAL A 63 1.54 10.52 -6.76
CA VAL A 63 1.39 9.26 -6.01
C VAL A 63 0.01 8.68 -6.28
N VAL A 64 -0.03 7.51 -6.91
CA VAL A 64 -1.26 6.76 -7.16
C VAL A 64 -1.54 5.88 -5.94
N PRO A 65 -2.71 6.01 -5.29
CA PRO A 65 -3.10 5.09 -4.24
C PRO A 65 -3.40 3.71 -4.84
N GLY A 66 -2.98 2.66 -4.16
CA GLY A 66 -3.19 1.30 -4.64
C GLY A 66 -3.13 0.27 -3.53
N MET A 67 -3.20 -0.98 -3.94
CA MET A 67 -3.11 -2.15 -3.08
C MET A 67 -2.57 -3.32 -3.88
N GLU A 68 -1.66 -4.09 -3.31
CA GLU A 68 -1.36 -5.44 -3.80
C GLU A 68 -2.28 -6.43 -3.09
N LEU A 69 -3.36 -6.80 -3.78
CA LEU A 69 -4.36 -7.72 -3.25
C LEU A 69 -3.93 -9.16 -3.55
N GLU A 70 -3.82 -9.98 -2.52
CA GLU A 70 -3.61 -11.43 -2.65
C GLU A 70 -4.96 -12.15 -2.66
N THR A 71 -5.35 -12.69 -3.82
CA THR A 71 -6.64 -13.36 -4.00
C THR A 71 -6.70 -14.71 -3.31
N GLN A 72 -7.92 -15.30 -3.21
CA GLN A 72 -8.10 -16.65 -2.66
C GLN A 72 -7.36 -17.74 -3.47
N GLU A 73 -7.02 -17.46 -4.73
CA GLU A 73 -6.21 -18.32 -5.59
C GLU A 73 -4.69 -18.10 -5.39
N GLU A 74 -4.31 -17.29 -4.39
CA GLU A 74 -2.91 -16.91 -4.11
C GLU A 74 -2.25 -16.17 -5.30
N VAL A 75 -3.04 -15.38 -6.02
CA VAL A 75 -2.56 -14.49 -7.08
C VAL A 75 -2.45 -13.07 -6.54
N HIS A 76 -1.29 -12.43 -6.73
CA HIS A 76 -1.08 -11.03 -6.38
C HIS A 76 -1.54 -10.13 -7.52
N VAL A 77 -2.45 -9.22 -7.22
CA VAL A 77 -3.03 -8.27 -8.17
C VAL A 77 -2.74 -6.84 -7.72
N LEU A 78 -2.05 -6.08 -8.55
CA LEU A 78 -1.87 -4.65 -8.30
C LEU A 78 -3.14 -3.89 -8.69
N CYS A 79 -3.84 -3.41 -7.68
CA CYS A 79 -5.02 -2.57 -7.81
C CYS A 79 -4.58 -1.12 -7.74
N LEU A 80 -4.57 -0.41 -8.87
CA LEU A 80 -4.27 1.02 -8.95
C LEU A 80 -5.59 1.80 -8.98
N LEU A 81 -5.72 2.78 -8.11
CA LEU A 81 -7.00 3.44 -7.84
C LEU A 81 -6.94 4.93 -8.22
N PRO A 82 -8.04 5.51 -8.71
CA PRO A 82 -8.03 6.88 -9.22
C PRO A 82 -7.86 7.93 -8.10
N ASP A 83 -8.27 7.61 -6.88
CA ASP A 83 -8.24 8.52 -5.74
C ASP A 83 -8.36 7.79 -4.40
N MET A 84 -8.27 8.55 -3.30
CA MET A 84 -8.36 8.01 -1.94
C MET A 84 -9.77 7.55 -1.54
N GLU A 85 -10.82 8.02 -2.21
CA GLU A 85 -12.19 7.54 -1.95
C GLU A 85 -12.31 6.07 -2.39
N HIS A 86 -11.90 5.76 -3.63
CA HIS A 86 -11.87 4.40 -4.14
C HIS A 86 -10.92 3.50 -3.34
N ALA A 87 -9.78 4.05 -2.91
CA ALA A 87 -8.84 3.30 -2.06
C ALA A 87 -9.46 2.88 -0.72
N ARG A 88 -10.23 3.77 -0.07
CA ARG A 88 -10.94 3.45 1.19
C ARG A 88 -12.07 2.44 0.97
N LEU A 89 -12.79 2.54 -0.15
CA LEU A 89 -13.86 1.57 -0.48
C LEU A 89 -13.28 0.18 -0.70
N LEU A 90 -12.20 0.06 -1.48
CA LEU A 90 -11.52 -1.23 -1.68
C LEU A 90 -10.97 -1.78 -0.36
N ALA A 91 -10.30 -0.95 0.45
CA ALA A 91 -9.78 -1.36 1.75
C ALA A 91 -10.88 -1.89 2.68
N ALA A 92 -12.04 -1.23 2.73
CA ALA A 92 -13.18 -1.68 3.54
C ALA A 92 -13.71 -3.04 3.05
N TYR A 93 -13.78 -3.24 1.74
CA TYR A 93 -14.19 -4.51 1.15
C TYR A 93 -13.20 -5.64 1.50
N VAL A 94 -11.90 -5.40 1.29
CA VAL A 94 -10.84 -6.37 1.58
C VAL A 94 -10.78 -6.69 3.09
N ASN A 95 -10.96 -5.70 3.95
CA ASN A 95 -11.01 -5.91 5.41
C ASN A 95 -12.12 -6.88 5.83
N ASN A 96 -13.28 -6.81 5.18
CA ASN A 96 -14.41 -7.72 5.45
C ASN A 96 -14.13 -9.15 4.95
N ALA A 97 -13.31 -9.30 3.93
CA ALA A 97 -12.95 -10.59 3.33
C ALA A 97 -11.64 -11.19 3.90
N HIS A 98 -11.01 -10.50 4.86
CA HIS A 98 -9.77 -10.97 5.47
C HIS A 98 -10.03 -12.19 6.36
N PRO A 99 -9.26 -13.29 6.21
CA PRO A 99 -9.53 -14.54 6.91
C PRO A 99 -9.22 -14.50 8.42
N GLY A 100 -8.61 -13.43 8.91
CA GLY A 100 -8.11 -13.31 10.26
C GLY A 100 -6.64 -13.74 10.37
N GLY A 101 -6.15 -13.86 11.61
CA GLY A 101 -4.76 -14.16 11.91
C GLY A 101 -3.98 -12.90 12.34
N GLU A 102 -3.07 -13.10 13.29
CA GLU A 102 -2.21 -12.03 13.80
C GLU A 102 -0.82 -12.09 13.17
N ASN A 103 -0.25 -10.93 12.93
CA ASN A 103 1.12 -10.81 12.47
C ASN A 103 2.09 -11.29 13.55
N ARG A 104 3.09 -12.06 13.14
CA ARG A 104 4.21 -12.51 13.97
C ARG A 104 5.39 -11.57 13.72
N GLU A 105 5.45 -10.47 14.49
CA GLU A 105 6.51 -9.46 14.36
C GLU A 105 7.93 -10.05 14.54
N ASP A 106 8.04 -11.06 15.39
CA ASP A 106 9.30 -11.77 15.64
C ASP A 106 9.82 -12.55 14.42
N LEU A 107 8.95 -12.87 13.46
CA LEU A 107 9.27 -13.62 12.24
C LEU A 107 9.14 -12.79 10.97
N LEU A 108 8.15 -11.90 10.90
CA LEU A 108 7.76 -11.22 9.66
C LEU A 108 8.06 -9.72 9.69
N GLY A 109 8.37 -9.15 10.86
CA GLY A 109 8.54 -7.71 11.01
C GLY A 109 7.25 -6.97 11.39
N ARG A 110 7.39 -5.68 11.62
CA ARG A 110 6.28 -4.80 12.01
C ARG A 110 5.46 -4.37 10.80
N GLN A 111 4.22 -3.96 11.04
CA GLN A 111 3.30 -3.40 10.04
C GLN A 111 2.89 -1.99 10.52
N LEU A 112 3.69 -0.98 10.15
CA LEU A 112 3.63 0.36 10.73
C LEU A 112 2.74 1.30 9.93
N LEU A 113 1.87 2.03 10.63
CA LEU A 113 1.05 3.11 10.09
C LEU A 113 1.71 4.46 10.39
N PHE A 114 1.77 5.34 9.40
CA PHE A 114 2.39 6.66 9.48
C PHE A 114 1.42 7.78 9.11
N ASP A 115 1.70 8.96 9.65
CA ASP A 115 1.17 10.22 9.11
C ASP A 115 2.13 10.82 8.06
N GLU A 116 1.74 11.96 7.49
CA GLU A 116 2.53 12.66 6.48
C GLU A 116 3.76 13.42 7.04
N GLN A 117 4.08 13.26 8.32
CA GLN A 117 5.32 13.70 8.98
C GLN A 117 6.20 12.50 9.42
N ASP A 118 5.91 11.29 8.93
CA ASP A 118 6.58 10.04 9.32
C ASP A 118 6.49 9.70 10.81
N ARG A 119 5.46 10.20 11.50
CA ARG A 119 5.19 9.78 12.87
C ARG A 119 4.36 8.50 12.84
N ILE A 120 4.75 7.53 13.65
CA ILE A 120 3.99 6.29 13.81
C ILE A 120 2.66 6.62 14.48
N THR A 121 1.55 6.36 13.78
CA THR A 121 0.19 6.58 14.27
C THR A 121 -0.45 5.32 14.79
N GLY A 122 0.10 4.17 14.45
CA GLY A 122 -0.40 2.86 14.87
C GLY A 122 0.36 1.72 14.24
N GLN A 123 -0.18 0.53 14.45
CA GLN A 123 0.35 -0.71 13.92
C GLN A 123 -0.81 -1.61 13.51
N GLU A 124 -0.74 -2.18 12.32
CA GLU A 124 -1.70 -3.20 11.90
C GLU A 124 -1.32 -4.56 12.52
N ARG A 125 -2.24 -5.14 13.25
CA ARG A 125 -2.02 -6.42 13.93
C ARG A 125 -2.42 -7.64 13.12
N ARG A 126 -3.32 -7.46 12.15
CA ARG A 126 -3.70 -8.57 11.26
C ARG A 126 -2.54 -8.90 10.33
N LEU A 127 -2.35 -10.17 10.05
CA LEU A 127 -1.35 -10.59 9.07
C LEU A 127 -1.79 -10.15 7.67
N LEU A 128 -1.11 -9.14 7.12
CA LEU A 128 -1.41 -8.63 5.78
C LEU A 128 -0.93 -9.57 4.66
N LEU A 129 0.12 -10.35 4.90
CA LEU A 129 0.64 -11.36 3.97
C LEU A 129 -0.21 -12.65 4.03
N THR A 130 -1.44 -12.56 3.56
CA THR A 130 -2.35 -13.71 3.53
C THR A 130 -3.40 -13.52 2.45
N ALA A 131 -3.74 -14.61 1.75
CA ALA A 131 -4.81 -14.61 0.77
C ALA A 131 -6.15 -14.21 1.40
N VAL A 132 -6.81 -13.21 0.83
CA VAL A 132 -8.14 -12.79 1.25
C VAL A 132 -9.21 -13.63 0.56
N GLN A 133 -10.43 -13.68 1.11
CA GLN A 133 -11.54 -14.47 0.55
C GLN A 133 -12.23 -13.72 -0.60
N ILE A 134 -11.44 -13.29 -1.58
CA ILE A 134 -11.88 -12.60 -2.81
C ILE A 134 -11.23 -13.32 -3.99
N SER A 135 -12.02 -13.73 -4.97
CA SER A 135 -11.47 -14.37 -6.17
C SER A 135 -10.80 -13.36 -7.12
N LEU A 136 -9.92 -13.85 -7.99
CA LEU A 136 -9.32 -13.05 -9.06
C LEU A 136 -10.40 -12.40 -9.94
N GLN A 137 -11.45 -13.16 -10.30
CA GLN A 137 -12.56 -12.65 -11.11
C GLN A 137 -13.32 -11.51 -10.39
N GLU A 138 -13.50 -11.62 -9.10
CA GLU A 138 -14.16 -10.60 -8.27
C GLU A 138 -13.27 -9.36 -8.15
N THR A 139 -11.97 -9.54 -7.92
CA THR A 139 -11.00 -8.44 -7.88
C THR A 139 -11.05 -7.59 -9.15
N VAL A 140 -11.04 -8.23 -10.34
CA VAL A 140 -11.14 -7.52 -11.64
C VAL A 140 -12.45 -6.73 -11.80
N ARG A 141 -13.50 -7.08 -11.08
CA ARG A 141 -14.78 -6.35 -11.11
C ARG A 141 -14.85 -5.20 -10.11
N LEU A 142 -14.02 -5.24 -9.07
CA LEU A 142 -13.97 -4.23 -8.00
C LEU A 142 -13.09 -3.04 -8.37
N VAL A 143 -12.15 -3.22 -9.29
CA VAL A 143 -11.15 -2.25 -9.76
C VAL A 143 -11.39 -1.90 -11.24
#